data_564ad8bccee085e82bfb76c82c1168bb
#
_entry.id   564ad8bccee085e82bfb76c82c1168bb
#
_cell.length_a   1.000
_cell.length_b   1.000
_cell.length_c   1.000
_cell.angle_alpha   90.00
_cell.angle_beta   90.00
_cell.angle_gamma   90.00
#
_symmetry.space_group_name_H-M   'P 1'
#
loop_
_entity.id
_entity.type
_entity.pdbx_description
1 polymer ?
#
loop_
_entity_poly.entity_id
_entity_poly.type
_entity_poly.pdbx_seq_one_letter_code
_entity_poly.pdbx_strand_id
1 'polypeptide(L)'
;MADNLTAEQRKKNMQNIKSKDTKIELVLRKALWSKGYRYRKNYQKLPGKPDIVLTKYKIVIFCDSEFFHGKDWEVLKPRLQKAKNSDYWIKKISRNKERDIEIEKQLLFEGWTVIRFWGKDILKNTDECVQVIEETIFDLKMEEDFVEVEE
;
A
#
# COMPACT_ATOMS: atom_id res chain seq x y z
N MET A 1 -2.42 -24.23 -13.90
CA MET A 1 -1.58 -23.98 -15.08
C MET A 1 -0.13 -24.23 -14.73
N ALA A 2 0.55 -25.02 -15.51
CA ALA A 2 1.97 -25.28 -15.24
C ALA A 2 2.78 -24.00 -15.44
N ASP A 3 3.70 -23.78 -14.50
CA ASP A 3 4.64 -22.67 -14.59
C ASP A 3 5.70 -23.02 -15.64
N ASN A 4 5.70 -22.31 -16.74
CA ASN A 4 6.61 -22.53 -17.85
C ASN A 4 7.97 -21.85 -17.70
N LEU A 5 8.21 -21.19 -16.57
CA LEU A 5 9.46 -20.50 -16.32
C LEU A 5 10.53 -21.44 -15.78
N THR A 6 11.76 -21.30 -16.27
CA THR A 6 12.92 -21.96 -15.71
C THR A 6 13.30 -21.31 -14.37
N ALA A 7 14.10 -21.99 -13.55
CA ALA A 7 14.58 -21.42 -12.29
C ALA A 7 15.35 -20.12 -12.50
N GLU A 8 16.14 -20.03 -13.59
CA GLU A 8 16.89 -18.81 -13.93
C GLU A 8 15.97 -17.66 -14.33
N GLN A 9 14.93 -17.96 -15.11
CA GLN A 9 13.94 -16.97 -15.50
C GLN A 9 13.15 -16.43 -14.30
N ARG A 10 12.79 -17.32 -13.36
CA ARG A 10 12.14 -16.90 -12.11
C ARG A 10 13.03 -15.97 -11.30
N LYS A 11 14.31 -16.33 -11.15
CA LYS A 11 15.28 -15.51 -10.43
C LYS A 11 15.43 -14.14 -11.07
N LYS A 12 15.53 -14.09 -12.40
CA LYS A 12 15.60 -12.82 -13.15
C LYS A 12 14.35 -11.99 -12.96
N ASN A 13 13.17 -12.60 -13.04
CA ASN A 13 11.91 -11.90 -12.82
C ASN A 13 11.82 -11.33 -11.41
N MET A 14 12.23 -12.09 -10.40
CA MET A 14 12.25 -11.61 -9.02
C MET A 14 13.22 -10.45 -8.81
N GLN A 15 14.37 -10.47 -9.48
CA GLN A 15 15.35 -9.37 -9.42
C GLN A 15 14.85 -8.12 -10.10
N ASN A 16 13.94 -8.25 -11.07
CA ASN A 16 13.38 -7.13 -11.81
C ASN A 16 12.15 -6.52 -11.14
N ILE A 17 11.67 -7.07 -10.02
CA ILE A 17 10.57 -6.49 -9.25
C ILE A 17 11.04 -5.18 -8.62
N LYS A 18 10.37 -4.10 -8.98
CA LYS A 18 10.69 -2.77 -8.46
C LYS A 18 10.14 -2.60 -7.06
N SER A 19 10.92 -2.00 -6.17
CA SER A 19 10.46 -1.62 -4.83
C SER A 19 9.76 -0.26 -4.81
N LYS A 20 9.87 0.51 -5.89
CA LYS A 20 9.25 1.83 -6.04
C LYS A 20 8.86 2.06 -7.50
N ASP A 21 8.00 3.03 -7.73
CA ASP A 21 7.51 3.40 -9.07
C ASP A 21 6.88 2.21 -9.82
N THR A 22 6.17 1.35 -9.07
CA THR A 22 5.44 0.24 -9.65
C THR A 22 4.24 0.76 -10.45
N LYS A 23 3.68 -0.10 -11.30
CA LYS A 23 2.52 0.27 -12.13
C LYS A 23 1.34 0.78 -11.31
N ILE A 24 1.05 0.13 -10.17
CA ILE A 24 -0.06 0.52 -9.30
C ILE A 24 0.18 1.90 -8.71
N GLU A 25 1.41 2.20 -8.28
CA GLU A 25 1.77 3.53 -7.78
C GLU A 25 1.61 4.60 -8.84
N LEU A 26 2.10 4.33 -10.06
CA LEU A 26 2.04 5.27 -11.17
C LEU A 26 0.59 5.58 -11.56
N VAL A 27 -0.27 4.56 -11.61
CA VAL A 27 -1.69 4.73 -11.94
C VAL A 27 -2.38 5.63 -10.92
N LEU A 28 -2.18 5.36 -9.64
CA LEU A 28 -2.82 6.15 -8.58
C LEU A 28 -2.27 7.58 -8.53
N ARG A 29 -0.95 7.77 -8.66
CA ARG A 29 -0.34 9.10 -8.67
C ARG A 29 -0.87 9.95 -9.82
N LYS A 30 -0.97 9.37 -11.02
CA LYS A 30 -1.49 10.08 -12.19
C LYS A 30 -2.95 10.50 -11.99
N ALA A 31 -3.76 9.63 -11.41
CA ALA A 31 -5.16 9.94 -11.12
C ALA A 31 -5.29 11.09 -10.11
N LEU A 32 -4.49 11.07 -9.06
CA LEU A 32 -4.46 12.15 -8.06
C LEU A 32 -3.99 13.47 -8.66
N TRP A 33 -2.93 13.42 -9.44
CA TRP A 33 -2.39 14.63 -10.09
C TRP A 33 -3.43 15.28 -11.01
N SER A 34 -4.15 14.48 -11.79
CA SER A 34 -5.18 14.98 -12.70
C SER A 34 -6.34 15.64 -11.96
N LYS A 35 -6.59 15.29 -10.71
CA LYS A 35 -7.60 15.91 -9.84
C LYS A 35 -7.09 17.17 -9.12
N GLY A 36 -5.83 17.53 -9.33
CA GLY A 36 -5.23 18.71 -8.72
C GLY A 36 -4.50 18.47 -7.42
N TYR A 37 -4.41 17.23 -6.96
CA TYR A 37 -3.68 16.91 -5.74
C TYR A 37 -2.17 16.89 -6.00
N ARG A 38 -1.42 17.34 -4.99
CA ARG A 38 0.04 17.34 -5.03
C ARG A 38 0.54 16.49 -3.88
N TYR A 39 1.59 15.70 -4.13
CA TYR A 39 2.05 14.68 -3.22
C TYR A 39 3.56 14.52 -3.27
N ARG A 40 4.12 13.87 -2.26
CA ARG A 40 5.48 13.35 -2.27
C ARG A 40 5.41 11.84 -2.51
N LYS A 41 6.36 11.33 -3.27
CA LYS A 41 6.40 9.90 -3.62
C LYS A 41 7.56 9.22 -2.94
N ASN A 42 7.38 7.94 -2.56
CA ASN A 42 8.43 7.12 -1.95
C ASN A 42 9.16 7.85 -0.82
N TYR A 43 8.38 8.38 0.13
CA TYR A 43 8.87 9.32 1.12
C TYR A 43 9.62 8.62 2.24
N GLN A 44 10.95 8.69 2.21
CA GLN A 44 11.84 7.97 3.11
C GLN A 44 11.88 8.52 4.53
N LYS A 45 11.38 9.73 4.75
CA LYS A 45 11.40 10.37 6.07
C LYS A 45 10.34 9.87 7.03
N LEU A 46 9.39 9.08 6.53
CA LEU A 46 8.33 8.49 7.35
C LEU A 46 8.49 6.98 7.47
N PRO A 47 8.01 6.38 8.58
CA PRO A 47 8.04 4.93 8.75
C PRO A 47 7.38 4.22 7.58
N GLY A 48 8.00 3.13 7.13
CA GLY A 48 7.47 2.30 6.05
C GLY A 48 7.63 2.85 4.66
N LYS A 49 8.25 4.01 4.48
CA LYS A 49 8.45 4.66 3.18
C LYS A 49 7.16 4.70 2.36
N PRO A 50 6.13 5.45 2.80
CA PRO A 50 4.85 5.50 2.10
C PRO A 50 5.02 5.82 0.61
N ASP A 51 4.23 5.15 -0.21
CA ASP A 51 4.30 5.30 -1.66
C ASP A 51 3.86 6.70 -2.11
N ILE A 52 2.83 7.24 -1.44
CA ILE A 52 2.28 8.56 -1.72
C ILE A 52 2.00 9.26 -0.40
N VAL A 53 2.42 10.50 -0.26
CA VAL A 53 2.17 11.31 0.93
C VAL A 53 1.51 12.63 0.54
N LEU A 54 0.31 12.86 1.04
CA LEU A 54 -0.38 14.14 0.91
C LEU A 54 -0.06 14.97 2.16
N THR A 55 1.06 15.69 2.12
CA THR A 55 1.58 16.42 3.29
C THR A 55 0.62 17.49 3.79
N LYS A 56 -0.12 18.13 2.88
CA LYS A 56 -1.10 19.15 3.22
C LYS A 56 -2.19 18.64 4.15
N TYR A 57 -2.56 17.36 4.02
CA TYR A 57 -3.64 16.75 4.79
C TYR A 57 -3.16 15.76 5.84
N LYS A 58 -1.85 15.53 5.91
CA LYS A 58 -1.25 14.49 6.77
C LYS A 58 -1.83 13.10 6.48
N ILE A 59 -1.90 12.75 5.21
CA ILE A 59 -2.36 11.44 4.75
C ILE A 59 -1.20 10.71 4.09
N VAL A 60 -0.99 9.46 4.48
CA VAL A 60 -0.05 8.54 3.83
C VAL A 60 -0.82 7.44 3.14
N ILE A 61 -0.38 7.06 1.96
CA ILE A 61 -1.05 6.04 1.14
C ILE A 61 -0.03 4.96 0.78
N PHE A 62 -0.39 3.71 1.06
CA PHE A 62 0.39 2.55 0.67
C PHE A 62 -0.34 1.81 -0.45
N CYS A 63 0.42 1.45 -1.48
CA CYS A 63 -0.05 0.65 -2.61
C CYS A 63 0.51 -0.77 -2.43
N ASP A 64 -0.30 -1.68 -1.91
CA ASP A 64 0.15 -2.99 -1.47
C ASP A 64 -0.10 -4.07 -2.53
N SER A 65 0.96 -4.81 -2.89
CA SER A 65 0.77 -6.03 -3.68
C SER A 65 0.12 -7.11 -2.82
N GLU A 66 -0.80 -7.86 -3.41
CA GLU A 66 -1.59 -8.86 -2.69
C GLU A 66 -0.73 -9.96 -2.09
N PHE A 67 0.23 -10.45 -2.86
CA PHE A 67 1.07 -11.56 -2.43
C PHE A 67 2.01 -11.16 -1.28
N PHE A 68 2.78 -10.09 -1.47
CA PHE A 68 3.82 -9.71 -0.49
C PHE A 68 3.26 -9.17 0.81
N HIS A 69 2.04 -8.64 0.80
CA HIS A 69 1.36 -8.15 2.01
C HIS A 69 0.33 -9.14 2.55
N GLY A 70 0.27 -10.34 1.98
CA GLY A 70 -0.52 -11.43 2.51
C GLY A 70 -2.02 -11.22 2.49
N LYS A 71 -2.54 -10.67 1.37
CA LYS A 71 -3.98 -10.55 1.22
C LYS A 71 -4.63 -11.92 1.30
N ASP A 72 -5.75 -12.02 2.02
CA ASP A 72 -6.46 -13.28 2.26
C ASP A 72 -5.52 -14.35 2.83
N TRP A 73 -4.76 -13.98 3.86
CA TRP A 73 -3.71 -14.83 4.44
C TRP A 73 -4.23 -16.21 4.85
N GLU A 74 -5.46 -16.29 5.31
CA GLU A 74 -6.10 -17.56 5.68
C GLU A 74 -6.20 -18.55 4.51
N VAL A 75 -6.32 -18.02 3.28
CA VAL A 75 -6.36 -18.80 2.05
C VAL A 75 -4.96 -19.02 1.49
N LEU A 76 -4.12 -17.98 1.53
CA LEU A 76 -2.78 -18.01 0.95
C LEU A 76 -1.83 -18.94 1.72
N LYS A 77 -1.84 -18.88 3.05
CA LYS A 77 -0.93 -19.66 3.89
C LYS A 77 -1.01 -21.17 3.63
N PRO A 78 -2.20 -21.80 3.59
CA PRO A 78 -2.29 -23.22 3.24
C PRO A 78 -1.76 -23.56 1.85
N ARG A 79 -1.93 -22.67 0.88
CA ARG A 79 -1.38 -22.86 -0.46
C ARG A 79 0.15 -22.84 -0.44
N LEU A 80 0.74 -21.93 0.32
CA LEU A 80 2.18 -21.83 0.47
C LEU A 80 2.77 -23.05 1.17
N GLN A 81 2.06 -23.64 2.11
CA GLN A 81 2.51 -24.85 2.81
C GLN A 81 2.73 -26.03 1.87
N LYS A 82 2.07 -26.06 0.73
CA LYS A 82 2.19 -27.09 -0.30
C LYS A 82 3.28 -26.80 -1.33
N ALA A 83 3.86 -25.62 -1.32
CA ALA A 83 4.84 -25.18 -2.32
C ALA A 83 6.27 -25.46 -1.85
N LYS A 84 7.20 -25.47 -2.82
CA LYS A 84 8.63 -25.48 -2.50
C LYS A 84 8.99 -24.16 -1.81
N ASN A 85 9.92 -24.24 -0.86
CA ASN A 85 10.34 -23.08 -0.06
C ASN A 85 9.22 -22.45 0.75
N SER A 86 8.24 -23.26 1.16
CA SER A 86 7.09 -22.82 1.95
C SER A 86 7.51 -22.05 3.21
N ASP A 87 8.49 -22.56 3.95
CA ASP A 87 8.95 -21.92 5.18
C ASP A 87 9.49 -20.52 4.94
N TYR A 88 10.25 -20.35 3.87
CA TYR A 88 10.79 -19.04 3.49
C TYR A 88 9.66 -18.01 3.23
N TRP A 89 8.69 -18.40 2.41
CA TRP A 89 7.61 -17.50 2.02
C TRP A 89 6.66 -17.19 3.18
N ILE A 90 6.35 -18.20 3.99
CA ILE A 90 5.46 -18.02 5.15
C ILE A 90 6.11 -17.04 6.14
N LYS A 91 7.40 -17.24 6.45
CA LYS A 91 8.13 -16.35 7.35
C LYS A 91 8.21 -14.91 6.79
N LYS A 92 8.51 -14.79 5.51
CA LYS A 92 8.67 -13.49 4.87
C LYS A 92 7.36 -12.71 4.87
N ILE A 93 6.26 -13.32 4.46
CA ILE A 93 4.96 -12.66 4.39
C ILE A 93 4.44 -12.36 5.80
N SER A 94 4.58 -13.30 6.74
CA SER A 94 4.20 -13.08 8.14
C SER A 94 4.93 -11.87 8.72
N ARG A 95 6.23 -11.76 8.47
CA ARG A 95 7.04 -10.63 8.92
C ARG A 95 6.60 -9.33 8.26
N ASN A 96 6.27 -9.36 6.98
CA ASN A 96 5.77 -8.18 6.27
C ASN A 96 4.45 -7.70 6.89
N LYS A 97 3.54 -8.62 7.22
CA LYS A 97 2.26 -8.27 7.85
C LYS A 97 2.45 -7.65 9.23
N GLU A 98 3.34 -8.20 10.04
CA GLU A 98 3.67 -7.65 11.35
C GLU A 98 4.27 -6.25 11.22
N ARG A 99 5.18 -6.07 10.28
CA ARG A 99 5.79 -4.77 10.00
C ARG A 99 4.76 -3.74 9.56
N ASP A 100 3.83 -4.13 8.69
CA ASP A 100 2.75 -3.24 8.25
C ASP A 100 1.92 -2.73 9.43
N ILE A 101 1.61 -3.62 10.38
CA ILE A 101 0.85 -3.24 11.58
C ILE A 101 1.65 -2.27 12.46
N GLU A 102 2.93 -2.54 12.69
CA GLU A 102 3.80 -1.68 13.51
C GLU A 102 3.96 -0.29 12.89
N ILE A 103 4.21 -0.25 11.58
CA ILE A 103 4.35 1.00 10.83
C ILE A 103 3.07 1.82 10.91
N GLU A 104 1.92 1.18 10.74
CA GLU A 104 0.63 1.85 10.81
C GLU A 104 0.38 2.44 12.19
N LYS A 105 0.66 1.68 13.26
CA LYS A 105 0.55 2.17 14.63
C LYS A 105 1.44 3.39 14.87
N GLN A 106 2.67 3.35 14.39
CA GLN A 106 3.62 4.45 14.55
C GLN A 106 3.14 5.71 13.82
N LEU A 107 2.66 5.56 12.58
CA LEU A 107 2.15 6.68 11.79
C LEU A 107 0.90 7.29 12.44
N LEU A 108 -0.01 6.45 12.92
CA LEU A 108 -1.21 6.93 13.63
C LEU A 108 -0.84 7.69 14.90
N PHE A 109 0.13 7.19 15.66
CA PHE A 109 0.63 7.86 16.84
C PHE A 109 1.21 9.24 16.52
N GLU A 110 1.88 9.38 15.39
CA GLU A 110 2.46 10.64 14.91
C GLU A 110 1.43 11.59 14.29
N GLY A 111 0.16 11.20 14.26
CA GLY A 111 -0.94 12.03 13.77
C GLY A 111 -1.24 11.92 12.29
N TRP A 112 -0.70 10.90 11.62
CA TRP A 112 -0.98 10.65 10.22
C TRP A 112 -2.21 9.78 10.02
N THR A 113 -2.96 10.04 8.97
CA THR A 113 -4.03 9.15 8.51
C THR A 113 -3.45 8.19 7.49
N VAL A 114 -3.66 6.90 7.70
CA VAL A 114 -3.08 5.84 6.86
C VAL A 114 -4.17 5.24 5.98
N ILE A 115 -3.92 5.22 4.68
CA ILE A 115 -4.80 4.56 3.69
C ILE A 115 -3.99 3.50 2.97
N ARG A 116 -4.54 2.30 2.86
CA ARG A 116 -3.94 1.21 2.10
C ARG A 116 -4.89 0.74 1.02
N PHE A 117 -4.34 0.54 -0.17
CA PHE A 117 -5.09 -0.05 -1.28
C PHE A 117 -4.37 -1.28 -1.80
N TRP A 118 -5.14 -2.30 -2.15
CA TRP A 118 -4.59 -3.44 -2.86
C TRP A 118 -4.36 -3.08 -4.33
N GLY A 119 -3.29 -3.64 -4.91
CA GLY A 119 -2.91 -3.33 -6.29
C GLY A 119 -4.00 -3.56 -7.31
N LYS A 120 -4.76 -4.65 -7.18
CA LYS A 120 -5.88 -4.95 -8.08
C LYS A 120 -6.98 -3.91 -8.01
N ASP A 121 -7.26 -3.41 -6.81
CA ASP A 121 -8.26 -2.37 -6.62
C ASP A 121 -7.82 -1.07 -7.29
N ILE A 122 -6.54 -0.72 -7.19
CA ILE A 122 -6.00 0.46 -7.85
C ILE A 122 -6.16 0.34 -9.37
N LEU A 123 -5.82 -0.82 -9.94
CA LEU A 123 -5.88 -1.02 -11.39
C LEU A 123 -7.30 -1.12 -11.95
N LYS A 124 -8.20 -1.78 -11.22
CA LYS A 124 -9.59 -2.00 -11.67
C LYS A 124 -10.54 -0.88 -11.27
N ASN A 125 -10.30 -0.28 -10.13
CA ASN A 125 -11.24 0.68 -9.50
C ASN A 125 -10.50 1.95 -9.09
N THR A 126 -9.69 2.50 -9.99
CA THR A 126 -8.86 3.68 -9.72
C THR A 126 -9.70 4.85 -9.21
N ASP A 127 -10.82 5.12 -9.86
CA ASP A 127 -11.70 6.25 -9.48
C ASP A 127 -12.30 6.06 -8.09
N GLU A 128 -12.63 4.83 -7.71
CA GLU A 128 -13.12 4.53 -6.36
C GLU A 128 -12.04 4.73 -5.32
N CYS A 129 -10.80 4.38 -5.62
CA CYS A 129 -9.67 4.63 -4.73
C CYS A 129 -9.47 6.14 -4.52
N VAL A 130 -9.52 6.91 -5.58
CA VAL A 130 -9.42 8.38 -5.50
C VAL A 130 -10.59 8.93 -4.67
N GLN A 131 -11.79 8.40 -4.86
CA GLN A 131 -12.96 8.81 -4.10
C GLN A 131 -12.78 8.57 -2.60
N VAL A 132 -12.21 7.43 -2.20
CA VAL A 132 -11.90 7.14 -0.79
C VAL A 132 -10.94 8.19 -0.23
N ILE A 133 -9.93 8.57 -0.98
CA ILE A 133 -8.97 9.61 -0.58
C ILE A 133 -9.69 10.94 -0.41
N GLU A 134 -10.53 11.33 -1.35
CA GLU A 134 -11.28 12.59 -1.31
C GLU A 134 -12.27 12.62 -0.13
N GLU A 135 -12.94 11.51 0.14
CA GLU A 135 -13.83 11.39 1.30
C GLU A 135 -13.06 11.51 2.61
N THR A 136 -11.88 10.91 2.68
CA THR A 136 -11.01 11.01 3.85
C THR A 136 -10.58 12.45 4.10
N ILE A 137 -10.20 13.18 3.06
CA ILE A 137 -9.86 14.60 3.13
C ILE A 137 -11.06 15.41 3.64
N PHE A 138 -12.23 15.14 3.11
CA PHE A 138 -13.46 15.82 3.51
C PHE A 138 -13.76 15.60 5.00
N ASP A 139 -13.67 14.33 5.45
CA ASP A 139 -13.91 13.97 6.85
C ASP A 139 -12.91 14.67 7.78
N LEU A 140 -11.64 14.73 7.41
CA LEU A 140 -10.61 15.40 8.20
C LEU A 140 -10.88 16.91 8.31
N LYS A 141 -11.31 17.54 7.24
CA LYS A 141 -11.68 18.96 7.25
C LYS A 141 -12.89 19.22 8.13
N MET A 142 -13.89 18.35 8.10
CA MET A 142 -15.06 18.45 8.95
C MET A 142 -14.71 18.32 10.43
N GLU A 143 -13.79 17.44 10.77
CA GLU A 143 -13.30 17.30 12.14
C GLU A 143 -12.60 18.56 12.62
N GLU A 144 -11.75 19.16 11.81
CA GLU A 144 -11.06 20.42 12.13
C GLU A 144 -12.07 21.55 12.36
N ASP A 145 -13.02 21.72 11.46
CA ASP A 145 -14.05 22.75 11.58
C ASP A 145 -14.91 22.57 12.82
N PHE A 146 -15.20 21.32 13.18
CA PHE A 146 -15.99 20.99 14.37
C PHE A 146 -15.23 21.33 15.66
N VAL A 147 -13.94 21.04 15.72
CA VAL A 147 -13.09 21.39 16.87
C VAL A 147 -12.97 22.91 17.02
N GLU A 148 -12.82 23.65 15.95
CA GLU A 148 -12.78 25.13 15.98
C GLU A 148 -14.07 25.75 16.54
N VAL A 149 -15.22 25.15 16.24
CA VAL A 149 -16.51 25.62 16.74
C VAL A 149 -16.68 25.38 18.23
N GLU A 150 -16.08 24.32 18.78
CA GLU A 150 -16.13 23.98 20.21
C GLU A 150 -15.20 24.83 21.07
N GLU A 151 -14.17 25.39 20.49
CA GLU A 151 -13.28 26.33 21.17
C GLU A 151 -13.87 27.74 21.19
#